data_40a977ec439b2b7f66630c47ccdfe11a
#
_entry.id   40a977ec439b2b7f66630c47ccdfe11a
#
_cell.length_a   1.000
_cell.length_b   1.000
_cell.length_c   1.000
_cell.angle_alpha   90.00
_cell.angle_beta   90.00
_cell.angle_gamma   90.00
#
_symmetry.space_group_name_H-M   'P 1'
#
loop_
_entity.id
_entity.type
_entity.pdbx_description
1 polymer ?
#
loop_
_entity_poly.entity_id
_entity_poly.type
_entity_poly.pdbx_seq_one_letter_code
_entity_poly.pdbx_strand_id
1 'polypeptide(L)'
;MVATKAIKLFGRPDEPERRWFAELRPYLEKEYAVDAEYIDPARIPFDKILSGPKLETDSHNPQLVLARFKTNDGTWTVEMHQDRHGAEWLVGGIGSAAN
;
A
#
# COMPACT_ATOMS: atom_id res chain seq x y z
N MET A 1 -6.30 -10.16 -2.01
CA MET A 1 -6.56 -8.91 -1.26
C MET A 1 -5.82 -7.74 -1.88
N VAL A 2 -6.46 -6.61 -1.97
CA VAL A 2 -5.87 -5.44 -2.64
C VAL A 2 -4.58 -4.95 -1.95
N ALA A 3 -4.51 -5.02 -0.62
CA ALA A 3 -3.31 -4.60 0.11
C ALA A 3 -2.09 -5.43 -0.28
N THR A 4 -2.24 -6.73 -0.43
CA THR A 4 -1.15 -7.63 -0.80
C THR A 4 -0.65 -7.32 -2.22
N LYS A 5 -1.57 -7.11 -3.14
CA LYS A 5 -1.20 -6.73 -4.51
C LYS A 5 -0.49 -5.39 -4.54
N ALA A 6 -1.03 -4.40 -3.81
CA ALA A 6 -0.46 -3.06 -3.78
C ALA A 6 0.96 -3.05 -3.21
N ILE A 7 1.19 -3.73 -2.07
CA ILE A 7 2.52 -3.69 -1.46
C ILE A 7 3.56 -4.44 -2.30
N LYS A 8 3.15 -5.50 -2.98
CA LYS A 8 4.06 -6.22 -3.88
C LYS A 8 4.43 -5.38 -5.09
N LEU A 9 3.50 -4.61 -5.61
CA LEU A 9 3.76 -3.69 -6.71
C LEU A 9 4.58 -2.48 -6.25
N PHE A 10 4.40 -2.07 -4.99
CA PHE A 10 5.10 -0.93 -4.41
C PHE A 10 6.59 -1.20 -4.18
N GLY A 11 6.93 -2.35 -3.61
CA GLY A 11 8.30 -2.71 -3.26
C GLY A 11 9.10 -3.28 -4.42
N ARG A 12 9.29 -2.53 -5.47
CA ARG A 12 10.04 -2.94 -6.65
C ARG A 12 11.02 -1.85 -7.07
N PRO A 13 12.11 -1.66 -6.30
CA PRO A 13 13.04 -0.55 -6.56
C PRO A 13 13.75 -0.61 -7.92
N ASP A 14 13.78 -1.77 -8.55
CA ASP A 14 14.41 -1.92 -9.87
C ASP A 14 13.47 -1.65 -11.05
N GLU A 15 12.18 -1.43 -10.76
CA GLU A 15 11.20 -1.17 -11.80
C GLU A 15 11.29 0.28 -12.28
N PRO A 16 11.23 0.54 -13.61
CA PRO A 16 11.16 1.92 -14.10
C PRO A 16 9.95 2.66 -13.53
N GLU A 17 10.15 3.91 -13.12
CA GLU A 17 9.15 4.72 -12.41
C GLU A 17 7.80 4.75 -13.14
N ARG A 18 7.81 4.95 -14.46
CA ARG A 18 6.58 5.02 -15.24
C ARG A 18 5.78 3.72 -15.18
N ARG A 19 6.45 2.58 -15.33
CA ARG A 19 5.78 1.28 -15.27
C ARG A 19 5.33 0.97 -13.87
N TRP A 20 6.16 1.26 -12.87
CA TRP A 20 5.86 1.07 -11.46
C TRP A 20 4.55 1.78 -11.09
N PHE A 21 4.44 3.06 -11.44
CA PHE A 21 3.24 3.84 -11.12
C PHE A 21 2.02 3.37 -11.91
N ALA A 22 2.19 3.09 -13.21
CA ALA A 22 1.08 2.65 -14.05
C ALA A 22 0.45 1.35 -13.55
N GLU A 23 1.28 0.43 -13.05
CA GLU A 23 0.78 -0.84 -12.52
C GLU A 23 0.17 -0.72 -11.13
N LEU A 24 0.67 0.21 -10.32
CA LEU A 24 0.18 0.43 -8.97
C LEU A 24 -1.10 1.26 -8.92
N ARG A 25 -1.20 2.23 -9.80
CA ARG A 25 -2.29 3.22 -9.80
C ARG A 25 -3.70 2.66 -9.67
N PRO A 26 -4.09 1.56 -10.36
CA PRO A 26 -5.46 1.05 -10.27
C PRO A 26 -5.90 0.66 -8.86
N TYR A 27 -4.97 0.43 -7.95
CA TYR A 27 -5.26 0.02 -6.58
C TYR A 27 -5.27 1.18 -5.59
N LEU A 28 -4.96 2.41 -6.05
CA LEU A 28 -4.82 3.57 -5.19
C LEU A 28 -6.06 4.44 -5.22
N GLU A 29 -6.36 5.06 -4.06
CA GLU A 29 -7.32 6.15 -4.03
C GLU A 29 -6.81 7.30 -4.88
N LYS A 30 -7.75 8.09 -5.41
CA LYS A 30 -7.42 9.18 -6.31
C LYS A 30 -6.48 10.21 -5.69
N GLU A 31 -6.71 10.57 -4.43
CA GLU A 31 -5.88 11.52 -3.71
C GLU A 31 -4.47 10.99 -3.48
N TYR A 32 -4.38 9.72 -3.09
CA TYR A 32 -3.07 9.11 -2.86
C TYR A 32 -2.29 8.92 -4.17
N ALA A 33 -2.99 8.66 -5.27
CA ALA A 33 -2.34 8.52 -6.57
C ALA A 33 -1.61 9.80 -6.99
N VAL A 34 -2.15 10.96 -6.63
CA VAL A 34 -1.49 12.24 -6.90
C VAL A 34 -0.14 12.33 -6.21
N ASP A 35 -0.08 11.91 -4.94
CA ASP A 35 1.17 11.91 -4.17
C ASP A 35 2.12 10.81 -4.63
N ALA A 36 1.58 9.62 -4.91
CA ALA A 36 2.38 8.45 -5.28
C ALA A 36 3.08 8.63 -6.63
N GLU A 37 2.53 9.46 -7.51
CA GLU A 37 3.15 9.76 -8.79
C GLU A 37 4.56 10.34 -8.65
N TYR A 38 4.83 11.01 -7.54
CA TYR A 38 6.12 11.63 -7.27
C TYR A 38 7.08 10.76 -6.46
N ILE A 39 6.69 9.54 -6.11
CA ILE A 39 7.57 8.61 -5.40
C ILE A 39 8.56 8.01 -6.39
N ASP A 40 9.84 8.04 -6.01
CA ASP A 40 10.89 7.35 -6.76
C ASP A 40 10.98 5.92 -6.25
N PRO A 41 10.60 4.91 -7.05
CA PRO A 41 10.63 3.52 -6.58
C PRO A 41 12.03 3.05 -6.16
N ALA A 42 13.08 3.62 -6.72
CA ALA A 42 14.45 3.27 -6.36
C ALA A 42 14.79 3.63 -4.90
N ARG A 43 14.01 4.52 -4.29
CA ARG A 43 14.21 4.92 -2.88
C ARG A 43 13.43 4.07 -1.90
N ILE A 44 12.57 3.18 -2.38
CA ILE A 44 11.82 2.27 -1.51
C ILE A 44 12.79 1.22 -0.99
N PRO A 45 12.95 1.11 0.35
CA PRO A 45 14.05 0.33 0.91
C PRO A 45 13.78 -1.17 1.03
N PHE A 46 12.61 -1.67 0.59
CA PHE A 46 12.33 -3.09 0.63
C PHE A 46 11.99 -3.62 -0.76
N ASP A 47 12.29 -4.89 -0.97
CA ASP A 47 11.93 -5.62 -2.18
C ASP A 47 11.36 -7.00 -1.89
N LYS A 48 11.27 -7.37 -0.60
CA LYS A 48 10.76 -8.69 -0.18
C LYS A 48 9.72 -8.53 0.91
N ILE A 49 8.60 -9.21 0.73
CA ILE A 49 7.55 -9.34 1.74
C ILE A 49 7.77 -10.66 2.45
N LEU A 50 8.04 -10.61 3.76
CA LEU A 50 8.37 -11.79 4.54
C LEU A 50 7.14 -12.46 5.15
N SER A 51 6.16 -11.67 5.57
CA SER A 51 4.91 -12.19 6.11
C SER A 51 3.83 -11.12 6.13
N GLY A 52 2.61 -11.55 6.38
CA GLY A 52 1.45 -10.68 6.43
C GLY A 52 0.42 -11.04 5.36
N PRO A 53 -0.68 -10.30 5.30
CA PRO A 53 -0.99 -9.14 6.13
C PRO A 53 -1.53 -9.50 7.51
N LYS A 54 -1.24 -8.65 8.48
CA LYS A 54 -1.95 -8.61 9.75
C LYS A 54 -2.91 -7.43 9.67
N LEU A 55 -4.21 -7.70 9.78
CA LEU A 55 -5.22 -6.68 9.60
C LEU A 55 -5.61 -6.03 10.93
N GLU A 56 -5.76 -4.71 10.92
CA GLU A 56 -6.30 -3.96 12.03
C GLU A 56 -7.50 -3.17 11.53
N THR A 57 -8.62 -3.31 12.22
CA THR A 57 -9.84 -2.58 11.90
C THR A 57 -10.08 -1.50 12.94
N ASP A 58 -10.73 -0.41 12.52
CA ASP A 58 -11.11 0.66 13.43
C ASP A 58 -12.56 0.46 13.82
N SER A 59 -12.83 0.35 15.14
CA SER A 59 -14.20 0.17 15.66
C SER A 59 -15.10 1.37 15.36
N HIS A 60 -14.53 2.55 15.17
CA HIS A 60 -15.27 3.77 14.86
C HIS A 60 -15.42 4.03 13.37
N ASN A 61 -14.64 3.33 12.54
CA ASN A 61 -14.69 3.51 11.09
C ASN A 61 -14.48 2.16 10.40
N PRO A 62 -15.57 1.41 10.12
CA PRO A 62 -15.46 0.10 9.49
C PRO A 62 -14.99 0.16 8.03
N GLN A 63 -14.90 1.36 7.46
CA GLN A 63 -14.44 1.57 6.09
C GLN A 63 -12.93 1.86 6.02
N LEU A 64 -12.23 1.73 7.14
CA LEU A 64 -10.79 1.88 7.24
C LEU A 64 -10.17 0.59 7.76
N VAL A 65 -9.22 0.05 7.03
CA VAL A 65 -8.46 -1.15 7.45
C VAL A 65 -6.99 -0.89 7.20
N LEU A 66 -6.18 -1.23 8.20
CA LEU A 66 -4.73 -1.21 8.08
C LEU A 66 -4.23 -2.64 7.90
N ALA A 67 -3.39 -2.85 6.90
CA ALA A 67 -2.74 -4.14 6.65
C ALA A 67 -1.25 -3.98 6.92
N ARG A 68 -0.74 -4.73 7.90
CA ARG A 68 0.68 -4.69 8.27
C ARG A 68 1.41 -5.87 7.66
N PHE A 69 2.57 -5.57 7.08
CA PHE A 69 3.43 -6.57 6.46
C PHE A 69 4.83 -6.48 7.04
N LYS A 70 5.44 -7.63 7.26
CA LYS A 70 6.86 -7.68 7.56
C LYS A 70 7.62 -7.77 6.25
N THR A 71 8.62 -6.91 6.11
CA THR A 71 9.46 -6.84 4.92
C THR A 71 10.92 -6.97 5.33
N ASN A 72 11.82 -7.02 4.34
CA ASN A 72 13.24 -6.98 4.62
C ASN A 72 13.74 -5.59 5.08
N ASP A 73 12.81 -4.63 5.22
CA ASP A 73 13.08 -3.31 5.82
C ASP A 73 12.11 -3.02 6.97
N GLY A 74 11.84 -4.00 7.83
CA GLY A 74 10.92 -3.84 8.95
C GLY A 74 9.46 -3.91 8.54
N THR A 75 8.60 -3.35 9.38
CA THR A 75 7.15 -3.40 9.17
C THR A 75 6.69 -2.24 8.32
N TRP A 76 5.88 -2.56 7.31
CA TRP A 76 5.24 -1.58 6.44
C TRP A 76 3.72 -1.74 6.52
N THR A 77 3.01 -0.63 6.42
CA THR A 77 1.56 -0.60 6.56
C THR A 77 0.92 -0.09 5.28
N VAL A 78 -0.14 -0.78 4.87
CA VAL A 78 -1.00 -0.36 3.77
C VAL A 78 -2.33 0.06 4.39
N GLU A 79 -2.72 1.33 4.18
CA GLU A 79 -3.99 1.86 4.62
C GLU A 79 -5.00 1.71 3.50
N MET A 80 -6.10 1.03 3.78
CA MET A 80 -7.16 0.79 2.80
C MET A 80 -8.45 1.47 3.21
N HIS A 81 -9.11 2.09 2.26
CA HIS A 81 -10.40 2.74 2.46
C HIS A 81 -11.46 2.16 1.53
N GLN A 82 -12.69 2.20 2.00
CA GLN A 82 -13.86 1.83 1.23
C GLN A 82 -14.84 3.01 1.31
N ASP A 83 -15.24 3.55 0.16
CA ASP A 83 -16.11 4.73 0.14
C ASP A 83 -17.46 4.49 0.79
N ARG A 84 -17.99 3.29 0.64
CA ARG A 84 -19.23 2.88 1.24
C ARG A 84 -19.25 1.35 1.36
N HIS A 85 -20.13 0.84 2.20
CA HIS A 85 -20.29 -0.60 2.35
C HIS A 85 -20.56 -1.28 1.00
N GLY A 86 -19.76 -2.28 0.67
CA GLY A 86 -19.87 -3.01 -0.59
C GLY A 86 -19.07 -2.40 -1.74
N ALA A 87 -18.48 -1.22 -1.56
CA ALA A 87 -17.62 -0.62 -2.56
C ALA A 87 -16.24 -1.30 -2.58
N GLU A 88 -15.50 -1.03 -3.65
CA GLU A 88 -14.15 -1.54 -3.80
C GLU A 88 -13.19 -0.93 -2.76
N TRP A 89 -12.31 -1.74 -2.20
CA TRP A 89 -11.25 -1.26 -1.31
C TRP A 89 -10.10 -0.69 -2.12
N LEU A 90 -9.67 0.50 -1.75
CA LEU A 90 -8.55 1.18 -2.41
C LEU A 90 -7.51 1.61 -1.38
N VAL A 91 -6.28 1.76 -1.83
CA VAL A 91 -5.16 2.10 -0.96
C VAL A 91 -5.06 3.62 -0.83
N GLY A 92 -5.11 4.10 0.40
CA GLY A 92 -4.99 5.52 0.73
C GLY A 92 -3.62 5.91 1.25
N GLY A 93 -2.73 4.94 1.47
CA GLY A 93 -1.37 5.22 1.91
C GLY A 93 -0.56 3.95 2.12
N ILE A 94 0.72 4.03 1.85
CA ILE A 94 1.69 2.97 2.13
C ILE A 94 2.87 3.64 2.81
N GLY A 95 3.26 3.12 3.98
CA GLY A 95 4.36 3.72 4.71
C GLY A 95 5.01 2.77 5.69
N SER A 96 6.22 3.14 6.11
CA SER A 96 6.94 2.42 7.14
C SER A 96 6.21 2.60 8.47
N ALA A 97 5.97 1.50 9.17
CA ALA A 97 5.36 1.58 10.49
C ALA A 97 6.41 1.97 11.52
N ALA A 98 6.06 2.94 12.38
CA ALA A 98 6.90 3.29 13.50
C ALA A 98 6.90 2.13 14.50
N ASN A 99 8.07 1.76 14.97
CA ASN A 99 8.21 0.73 15.99
C ASN A 99 8.19 1.34 17.38
#